data_cd6fac009a22431dde3cb4da6ba26da6
#
_entry.id   cd6fac009a22431dde3cb4da6ba26da6
#
_cell.length_a   1.000
_cell.length_b   1.000
_cell.length_c   1.000
_cell.angle_alpha   90.00
_cell.angle_beta   90.00
_cell.angle_gamma   90.00
#
_symmetry.space_group_name_H-M   'P 1'
#
loop_
_entity.id
_entity.type
_entity.pdbx_description
1 polymer ?
#
loop_
_entity_poly.entity_id
_entity_poly.type
_entity_poly.pdbx_seq_one_letter_code
_entity_poly.pdbx_strand_id
1 'polypeptide(L)'
;MPKEPALQPPLYDPNAPAVRDIKEITQTLPHRYPFQMVDKVIHLDEKSVTGIKNVTINEPFFQGHFPGEPIMPGVLQLEALAQLGGILVLNTVPDPENYLTYFLGIDECRFRRKVTPGDTLILHGELLGEIKRGFSKMRCAAFVGQELTCEATLLAQIAKRQ
;
A
#
# COMPACT_ATOMS: atom_id res chain seq x y z
N MET A 1 -12.13 -22.38 -11.28
CA MET A 1 -12.33 -20.98 -11.73
C MET A 1 -11.07 -20.52 -12.46
N PRO A 2 -11.16 -19.82 -13.58
CA PRO A 2 -9.96 -19.27 -14.22
C PRO A 2 -9.29 -18.32 -13.24
N LYS A 3 -7.97 -18.47 -13.10
CA LYS A 3 -7.16 -17.58 -12.27
C LYS A 3 -7.18 -16.19 -12.91
N GLU A 4 -7.52 -15.16 -12.14
CA GLU A 4 -7.46 -13.80 -12.66
C GLU A 4 -6.04 -13.48 -13.18
N PRO A 5 -5.91 -12.71 -14.27
CA PRO A 5 -4.60 -12.35 -14.80
C PRO A 5 -3.79 -11.59 -13.77
N ALA A 6 -2.47 -11.78 -13.74
CA ALA A 6 -1.59 -11.10 -12.82
C ALA A 6 -1.69 -9.58 -13.00
N LEU A 7 -1.64 -8.82 -11.89
CA LEU A 7 -1.56 -7.37 -11.94
C LEU A 7 -0.29 -6.96 -12.69
N GLN A 8 -0.41 -5.96 -13.54
CA GLN A 8 0.70 -5.42 -14.31
C GLN A 8 1.29 -4.19 -13.59
N PRO A 9 2.60 -3.94 -13.72
CA PRO A 9 3.19 -2.75 -13.11
C PRO A 9 2.58 -1.49 -13.72
N PRO A 10 2.02 -0.59 -12.88
CA PRO A 10 1.52 0.69 -13.35
C PRO A 10 2.65 1.56 -13.92
N LEU A 11 2.32 2.42 -14.87
CA LEU A 11 3.26 3.44 -15.35
C LEU A 11 3.55 4.43 -14.21
N TYR A 12 4.83 4.71 -14.00
CA TYR A 12 5.29 5.69 -13.03
C TYR A 12 6.25 6.69 -13.66
N ASP A 13 5.83 7.95 -13.68
CA ASP A 13 6.68 9.09 -13.99
C ASP A 13 7.01 9.83 -12.68
N PRO A 14 8.28 9.86 -12.23
CA PRO A 14 8.66 10.57 -11.01
C PRO A 14 8.41 12.08 -11.07
N ASN A 15 8.33 12.66 -12.28
CA ASN A 15 8.07 14.09 -12.50
C ASN A 15 6.57 14.43 -12.56
N ALA A 16 5.69 13.43 -12.67
CA ALA A 16 4.26 13.67 -12.69
C ALA A 16 3.77 14.22 -11.34
N PRO A 17 2.81 15.17 -11.35
CA PRO A 17 2.22 15.69 -10.11
C PRO A 17 1.54 14.57 -9.33
N ALA A 18 1.54 14.71 -7.99
CA ALA A 18 0.80 13.80 -7.13
C ALA A 18 -0.72 14.02 -7.28
N VAL A 19 -1.49 12.93 -7.27
CA VAL A 19 -2.95 12.98 -7.06
C VAL A 19 -3.26 13.25 -5.59
N ARG A 20 -2.42 12.71 -4.67
CA ARG A 20 -2.38 13.08 -3.26
C ARG A 20 -0.91 13.22 -2.84
N ASP A 21 -0.57 14.35 -2.26
CA ASP A 21 0.75 14.57 -1.67
C ASP A 21 0.83 14.01 -0.24
N ILE A 22 2.00 14.11 0.38
CA ILE A 22 2.23 13.57 1.72
C ILE A 22 1.35 14.24 2.80
N LYS A 23 0.98 15.51 2.62
CA LYS A 23 0.11 16.23 3.57
C LYS A 23 -1.31 15.68 3.52
N GLU A 24 -1.85 15.49 2.32
CA GLU A 24 -3.17 14.92 2.09
C GLU A 24 -3.24 13.44 2.54
N ILE A 25 -2.17 12.66 2.30
CA ILE A 25 -2.05 11.29 2.79
C ILE A 25 -2.07 11.26 4.32
N THR A 26 -1.31 12.14 4.97
CA THR A 26 -1.25 12.25 6.44
C THR A 26 -2.58 12.70 7.05
N GLN A 27 -3.38 13.47 6.35
CA GLN A 27 -4.74 13.83 6.76
C GLN A 27 -5.73 12.68 6.62
N THR A 28 -5.49 11.78 5.67
CA THR A 28 -6.38 10.63 5.40
C THR A 28 -6.03 9.43 6.28
N LEU A 29 -4.74 9.05 6.34
CA LEU A 29 -4.28 7.89 7.10
C LEU A 29 -4.01 8.23 8.57
N PRO A 30 -4.37 7.35 9.52
CA PRO A 30 -4.06 7.53 10.93
C PRO A 30 -2.59 7.27 11.27
N HIS A 31 -1.86 6.57 10.39
CA HIS A 31 -0.47 6.18 10.60
C HIS A 31 0.48 7.38 10.67
N ARG A 32 1.55 7.25 11.45
CA ARG A 32 2.60 8.28 11.61
C ARG A 32 3.97 7.60 11.63
N TYR A 33 5.02 8.40 11.53
CA TYR A 33 6.39 7.92 11.70
C TYR A 33 6.53 7.06 12.97
N PRO A 34 7.21 5.91 12.91
CA PRO A 34 7.97 5.35 11.77
C PRO A 34 7.13 4.42 10.88
N PHE A 35 5.82 4.41 11.00
CA PHE A 35 4.93 3.41 10.41
C PHE A 35 4.11 3.90 9.20
N GLN A 36 4.26 5.15 8.79
CA GLN A 36 3.66 5.65 7.56
C GLN A 36 4.46 5.19 6.34
N MET A 37 3.84 4.41 5.45
CA MET A 37 4.52 3.68 4.36
C MET A 37 4.17 4.18 2.95
N VAL A 38 3.31 5.20 2.81
CA VAL A 38 2.95 5.76 1.51
C VAL A 38 3.43 7.19 1.42
N ASP A 39 4.26 7.50 0.42
CA ASP A 39 4.86 8.81 0.23
C ASP A 39 4.09 9.69 -0.78
N LYS A 40 3.42 9.05 -1.76
CA LYS A 40 2.75 9.74 -2.86
C LYS A 40 1.65 8.84 -3.42
N VAL A 41 0.50 9.40 -3.76
CA VAL A 41 -0.53 8.73 -4.58
C VAL A 41 -0.49 9.32 -5.97
N ILE A 42 -0.40 8.48 -6.99
CA ILE A 42 -0.28 8.87 -8.41
C ILE A 42 -1.53 8.53 -9.23
N HIS A 43 -2.39 7.66 -8.70
CA HIS A 43 -3.70 7.35 -9.27
C HIS A 43 -4.68 7.00 -8.16
N LEU A 44 -5.90 7.48 -8.26
CA LEU A 44 -7.00 7.18 -7.34
C LEU A 44 -8.33 7.36 -8.07
N ASP A 45 -9.10 6.29 -8.18
CA ASP A 45 -10.47 6.30 -8.65
C ASP A 45 -11.39 5.49 -7.71
N GLU A 46 -12.60 5.16 -8.13
CA GLU A 46 -13.57 4.44 -7.30
C GLU A 46 -13.18 2.96 -7.04
N LYS A 47 -12.29 2.38 -7.85
CA LYS A 47 -11.97 0.95 -7.84
C LYS A 47 -10.52 0.64 -7.63
N SER A 48 -9.63 1.60 -7.89
CA SER A 48 -8.19 1.36 -7.87
C SER A 48 -7.40 2.53 -7.30
N VAL A 49 -6.23 2.21 -6.79
CA VAL A 49 -5.28 3.17 -6.24
C VAL A 49 -3.86 2.75 -6.58
N THR A 50 -3.03 3.71 -6.95
CA THR A 50 -1.59 3.51 -7.15
C THR A 50 -0.82 4.55 -6.38
N GLY A 51 0.21 4.12 -5.67
CA GLY A 51 1.04 5.00 -4.87
C GLY A 51 2.50 4.58 -4.86
N ILE A 52 3.31 5.38 -4.20
CA ILE A 52 4.75 5.25 -4.15
C ILE A 52 5.20 5.16 -2.69
N LYS A 53 6.10 4.22 -2.42
CA LYS A 53 6.93 4.16 -1.24
C LYS A 53 8.40 4.24 -1.66
N ASN A 54 9.09 5.29 -1.26
CA ASN A 54 10.53 5.36 -1.39
C ASN A 54 11.20 4.58 -0.26
N VAL A 55 12.12 3.69 -0.61
CA VAL A 55 12.84 2.87 0.35
C VAL A 55 14.24 3.45 0.51
N THR A 56 14.51 4.08 1.65
CA THR A 56 15.80 4.70 1.95
C THR A 56 16.52 3.97 3.07
N ILE A 57 17.86 4.14 3.17
CA ILE A 57 18.64 3.57 4.27
C ILE A 57 18.24 4.15 5.65
N ASN A 58 17.52 5.29 5.67
CA ASN A 58 17.03 5.93 6.91
C ASN A 58 15.79 5.25 7.50
N GLU A 59 15.27 4.19 6.87
CA GLU A 59 14.17 3.40 7.46
C GLU A 59 14.65 2.69 8.73
N PRO A 60 13.96 2.84 9.87
CA PRO A 60 14.40 2.29 11.16
C PRO A 60 14.58 0.76 11.14
N PHE A 61 13.80 0.03 10.35
CA PHE A 61 13.85 -1.42 10.30
C PHE A 61 15.16 -1.98 9.71
N PHE A 62 15.92 -1.20 8.95
CA PHE A 62 17.22 -1.66 8.42
C PHE A 62 18.31 -1.81 9.48
N GLN A 63 18.13 -1.24 10.67
CA GLN A 63 19.06 -1.44 11.78
C GLN A 63 19.08 -2.90 12.26
N GLY A 64 17.95 -3.60 12.16
CA GLY A 64 17.80 -4.98 12.61
C GLY A 64 17.56 -6.01 11.50
N HIS A 65 17.18 -5.57 10.31
CA HIS A 65 16.77 -6.49 9.23
C HIS A 65 17.52 -6.24 7.91
N PHE A 66 18.78 -6.65 7.80
CA PHE A 66 19.64 -7.26 8.78
C PHE A 66 20.96 -6.48 8.90
N PRO A 67 21.72 -6.57 10.00
CA PRO A 67 23.01 -5.93 10.11
C PRO A 67 23.95 -6.32 8.98
N GLY A 68 24.44 -5.32 8.22
CA GLY A 68 25.31 -5.56 7.05
C GLY A 68 24.60 -5.96 5.75
N GLU A 69 23.32 -6.36 5.80
CA GLU A 69 22.51 -6.69 4.62
C GLU A 69 21.08 -6.13 4.75
N PRO A 70 20.88 -4.86 4.42
CA PRO A 70 19.59 -4.20 4.60
C PRO A 70 18.58 -4.73 3.58
N ILE A 71 17.52 -5.36 4.08
CA ILE A 71 16.41 -5.87 3.28
C ILE A 71 15.11 -5.39 3.92
N MET A 72 14.22 -4.80 3.13
CA MET A 72 12.90 -4.42 3.63
C MET A 72 12.12 -5.67 4.04
N PRO A 73 11.61 -5.75 5.29
CA PRO A 73 10.77 -6.87 5.70
C PRO A 73 9.58 -7.06 4.75
N GLY A 74 9.36 -8.27 4.27
CA GLY A 74 8.25 -8.56 3.35
C GLY A 74 6.89 -8.16 3.92
N VAL A 75 6.68 -8.38 5.22
CA VAL A 75 5.45 -7.98 5.91
C VAL A 75 5.21 -6.48 5.90
N LEU A 76 6.24 -5.65 5.80
CA LEU A 76 6.11 -4.21 5.66
C LEU A 76 5.79 -3.78 4.22
N GLN A 77 6.07 -4.59 3.21
CA GLN A 77 5.53 -4.38 1.87
C GLN A 77 4.01 -4.59 1.88
N LEU A 78 3.51 -5.61 2.60
CA LEU A 78 2.07 -5.82 2.80
C LEU A 78 1.43 -4.65 3.54
N GLU A 79 2.09 -4.14 4.57
CA GLU A 79 1.62 -2.96 5.30
C GLU A 79 1.53 -1.73 4.39
N ALA A 80 2.53 -1.48 3.54
CA ALA A 80 2.50 -0.40 2.56
C ALA A 80 1.31 -0.54 1.58
N LEU A 81 1.05 -1.75 1.09
CA LEU A 81 -0.10 -2.06 0.24
C LEU A 81 -1.42 -1.86 0.97
N ALA A 82 -1.50 -2.24 2.25
CA ALA A 82 -2.68 -2.05 3.07
C ALA A 82 -2.98 -0.57 3.35
N GLN A 83 -1.97 0.21 3.65
CA GLN A 83 -2.12 1.65 3.84
C GLN A 83 -2.58 2.32 2.54
N LEU A 84 -2.01 1.94 1.40
CA LEU A 84 -2.48 2.43 0.11
C LEU A 84 -3.95 2.09 -0.13
N GLY A 85 -4.35 0.82 0.10
CA GLY A 85 -5.74 0.38 0.02
C GLY A 85 -6.64 1.13 1.00
N GLY A 86 -6.14 1.42 2.20
CA GLY A 86 -6.80 2.25 3.20
C GLY A 86 -7.14 3.65 2.70
N ILE A 87 -6.25 4.27 1.92
CA ILE A 87 -6.52 5.58 1.29
C ILE A 87 -7.74 5.48 0.36
N LEU A 88 -7.83 4.44 -0.47
CA LEU A 88 -8.98 4.23 -1.36
C LEU A 88 -10.28 4.08 -0.57
N VAL A 89 -10.29 3.23 0.47
CA VAL A 89 -11.50 2.98 1.28
C VAL A 89 -11.89 4.20 2.10
N LEU A 90 -10.93 4.89 2.71
CA LEU A 90 -11.16 6.11 3.48
C LEU A 90 -11.63 7.29 2.62
N ASN A 91 -11.30 7.29 1.33
CA ASN A 91 -11.81 8.30 0.38
C ASN A 91 -13.35 8.18 0.14
N THR A 92 -13.98 7.09 0.58
CA THR A 92 -15.43 6.89 0.45
C THR A 92 -16.24 7.44 1.62
N VAL A 93 -15.60 7.93 2.66
CA VAL A 93 -16.25 8.52 3.85
C VAL A 93 -15.95 10.01 3.94
N PRO A 94 -16.88 10.83 4.49
CA PRO A 94 -16.71 12.30 4.54
C PRO A 94 -15.72 12.75 5.62
N ASP A 95 -15.44 11.92 6.62
CA ASP A 95 -14.67 12.24 7.82
C ASP A 95 -13.59 11.16 8.10
N PRO A 96 -12.63 10.93 7.16
CA PRO A 96 -11.67 9.83 7.24
C PRO A 96 -10.81 9.84 8.51
N GLU A 97 -10.54 11.00 9.09
CA GLU A 97 -9.80 11.19 10.34
C GLU A 97 -10.47 10.53 11.54
N ASN A 98 -11.76 10.24 11.47
CA ASN A 98 -12.52 9.57 12.50
C ASN A 98 -12.55 8.04 12.38
N TYR A 99 -11.79 7.49 11.43
CA TYR A 99 -11.75 6.04 11.20
C TYR A 99 -10.37 5.46 11.45
N LEU A 100 -10.36 4.17 11.80
CA LEU A 100 -9.17 3.31 11.83
C LEU A 100 -9.38 2.18 10.84
N THR A 101 -8.27 1.64 10.34
CA THR A 101 -8.25 0.51 9.41
C THR A 101 -7.71 -0.72 10.10
N TYR A 102 -8.43 -1.83 10.01
CA TYR A 102 -8.04 -3.09 10.62
C TYR A 102 -7.90 -4.18 9.54
N PHE A 103 -6.80 -4.92 9.59
CA PHE A 103 -6.69 -6.16 8.83
C PHE A 103 -7.65 -7.22 9.36
N LEU A 104 -8.30 -7.94 8.45
CA LEU A 104 -9.13 -9.11 8.75
C LEU A 104 -8.54 -10.39 8.19
N GLY A 105 -7.78 -10.29 7.11
CA GLY A 105 -7.15 -11.44 6.50
C GLY A 105 -6.21 -11.05 5.37
N ILE A 106 -5.28 -11.95 5.06
CA ILE A 106 -4.33 -11.85 3.96
C ILE A 106 -4.33 -13.20 3.25
N ASP A 107 -4.81 -13.21 2.02
CA ASP A 107 -4.88 -14.41 1.19
C ASP A 107 -3.88 -14.33 0.02
N GLU A 108 -3.46 -15.49 -0.48
CA GLU A 108 -2.62 -15.63 -1.68
C GLU A 108 -1.35 -14.78 -1.66
N CYS A 109 -0.79 -14.53 -0.48
CA CYS A 109 0.41 -13.72 -0.32
C CYS A 109 1.65 -14.43 -0.89
N ARG A 110 2.43 -13.70 -1.69
CA ARG A 110 3.73 -14.16 -2.23
C ARG A 110 4.73 -13.01 -2.25
N PHE A 111 5.94 -13.29 -1.80
CA PHE A 111 7.10 -12.42 -1.93
C PHE A 111 7.97 -12.94 -3.07
N ARG A 112 8.29 -12.10 -4.05
CA ARG A 112 8.94 -12.51 -5.30
C ARG A 112 10.35 -11.97 -5.44
N ARG A 113 10.62 -10.80 -4.88
CA ARG A 113 11.90 -10.10 -4.98
C ARG A 113 12.23 -9.41 -3.67
N LYS A 114 13.52 -9.41 -3.28
CA LYS A 114 14.03 -8.58 -2.19
C LYS A 114 13.89 -7.10 -2.56
N VAL A 115 13.55 -6.27 -1.58
CA VAL A 115 13.53 -4.81 -1.68
C VAL A 115 14.61 -4.26 -0.76
N THR A 116 15.44 -3.38 -1.29
CA THR A 116 16.64 -2.86 -0.62
C THR A 116 16.65 -1.33 -0.65
N PRO A 117 17.48 -0.67 0.18
CA PRO A 117 17.65 0.78 0.12
C PRO A 117 18.02 1.25 -1.28
N GLY A 118 17.35 2.30 -1.76
CA GLY A 118 17.47 2.83 -3.11
C GLY A 118 16.38 2.37 -4.08
N ASP A 119 15.62 1.33 -3.72
CA ASP A 119 14.44 0.94 -4.49
C ASP A 119 13.28 1.94 -4.28
N THR A 120 12.46 2.09 -5.31
CA THR A 120 11.16 2.76 -5.24
C THR A 120 10.08 1.73 -5.47
N LEU A 121 9.24 1.49 -4.47
CA LEU A 121 8.08 0.61 -4.60
C LEU A 121 6.93 1.35 -5.28
N ILE A 122 6.46 0.81 -6.39
CA ILE A 122 5.18 1.17 -7.01
C ILE A 122 4.14 0.23 -6.39
N LEU A 123 3.24 0.80 -5.62
CA LEU A 123 2.17 0.07 -4.91
C LEU A 123 0.89 0.19 -5.73
N HIS A 124 0.17 -0.92 -5.93
CA HIS A 124 -1.10 -0.93 -6.66
C HIS A 124 -2.13 -1.78 -5.94
N GLY A 125 -3.37 -1.31 -5.89
CA GLY A 125 -4.50 -2.04 -5.32
C GLY A 125 -5.77 -1.85 -6.13
N GLU A 126 -6.52 -2.94 -6.31
CA GLU A 126 -7.82 -2.97 -6.98
C GLU A 126 -8.87 -3.62 -6.08
N LEU A 127 -10.04 -2.98 -5.95
CA LEU A 127 -11.17 -3.54 -5.23
C LEU A 127 -11.73 -4.77 -5.97
N LEU A 128 -11.92 -5.86 -5.22
CA LEU A 128 -12.61 -7.08 -5.68
C LEU A 128 -14.09 -7.06 -5.26
N GLY A 129 -14.83 -6.05 -5.74
CA GLY A 129 -16.23 -5.85 -5.42
C GLY A 129 -16.51 -4.57 -4.65
N GLU A 130 -17.75 -4.44 -4.17
CA GLU A 130 -18.20 -3.24 -3.46
C GLU A 130 -17.73 -3.22 -2.00
N ILE A 131 -17.46 -2.02 -1.48
CA ILE A 131 -17.24 -1.79 -0.05
C ILE A 131 -18.59 -1.87 0.66
N LYS A 132 -18.71 -2.80 1.64
CA LYS A 132 -19.95 -3.02 2.39
C LYS A 132 -19.70 -2.87 3.88
N ARG A 133 -20.38 -1.90 4.54
CA ARG A 133 -20.24 -1.66 5.98
C ARG A 133 -18.79 -1.45 6.44
N GLY A 134 -17.98 -0.79 5.59
CA GLY A 134 -16.56 -0.59 5.82
C GLY A 134 -15.65 -1.78 5.50
N PHE A 135 -16.21 -2.95 5.15
CA PHE A 135 -15.44 -4.11 4.70
C PHE A 135 -15.03 -3.96 3.25
N SER A 136 -13.77 -4.23 2.98
CA SER A 136 -13.19 -4.21 1.64
C SER A 136 -12.34 -5.46 1.39
N LYS A 137 -12.33 -5.91 0.15
CA LYS A 137 -11.43 -6.94 -0.35
C LYS A 137 -10.67 -6.36 -1.53
N MET A 138 -9.36 -6.40 -1.48
CA MET A 138 -8.51 -5.83 -2.52
C MET A 138 -7.47 -6.83 -2.98
N ARG A 139 -7.23 -6.85 -4.25
CA ARG A 139 -6.05 -7.46 -4.84
C ARG A 139 -4.96 -6.42 -4.92
N CYS A 140 -3.78 -6.74 -4.40
CA CYS A 140 -2.69 -5.79 -4.27
C CYS A 140 -1.39 -6.37 -4.81
N ALA A 141 -0.55 -5.52 -5.38
CA ALA A 141 0.79 -5.85 -5.83
C ALA A 141 1.75 -4.68 -5.68
N ALA A 142 3.00 -4.99 -5.37
CA ALA A 142 4.10 -4.03 -5.29
C ALA A 142 5.16 -4.37 -6.34
N PHE A 143 5.74 -3.36 -6.94
CA PHE A 143 6.73 -3.49 -8.02
C PHE A 143 7.93 -2.58 -7.75
N VAL A 144 9.10 -3.00 -8.24
CA VAL A 144 10.26 -2.13 -8.45
C VAL A 144 10.54 -2.12 -9.94
N GLY A 145 10.33 -0.98 -10.58
CA GLY A 145 10.29 -0.90 -12.03
C GLY A 145 9.22 -1.83 -12.60
N GLN A 146 9.61 -2.83 -13.38
CA GLN A 146 8.71 -3.84 -13.96
C GLN A 146 8.66 -5.15 -13.17
N GLU A 147 9.47 -5.30 -12.13
CA GLU A 147 9.57 -6.53 -11.36
C GLU A 147 8.58 -6.56 -10.19
N LEU A 148 7.75 -7.59 -10.15
CA LEU A 148 6.85 -7.88 -9.04
C LEU A 148 7.65 -8.26 -7.79
N THR A 149 7.47 -7.53 -6.71
CA THR A 149 8.14 -7.79 -5.42
C THR A 149 7.25 -8.54 -4.44
N CYS A 150 5.97 -8.16 -4.40
CA CYS A 150 4.98 -8.73 -3.48
C CYS A 150 3.59 -8.68 -4.12
N GLU A 151 2.79 -9.69 -3.87
CA GLU A 151 1.36 -9.71 -4.23
C GLU A 151 0.54 -10.36 -3.11
N ALA A 152 -0.68 -9.92 -2.92
CA ALA A 152 -1.63 -10.48 -1.96
C ALA A 152 -3.06 -10.05 -2.25
N THR A 153 -4.02 -10.79 -1.68
CA THR A 153 -5.39 -10.34 -1.52
C THR A 153 -5.60 -9.93 -0.07
N LEU A 154 -5.97 -8.68 0.16
CA LEU A 154 -6.12 -8.09 1.49
C LEU A 154 -7.60 -7.93 1.82
N LEU A 155 -7.99 -8.38 3.01
CA LEU A 155 -9.30 -8.12 3.60
C LEU A 155 -9.09 -7.12 4.75
N ALA A 156 -9.83 -6.03 4.71
CA ALA A 156 -9.76 -4.99 5.74
C ALA A 156 -11.14 -4.42 6.06
N GLN A 157 -11.24 -3.75 7.19
CA GLN A 157 -12.40 -2.98 7.59
C GLN A 157 -11.97 -1.61 8.10
N ILE A 158 -12.68 -0.56 7.66
CA ILE A 158 -12.63 0.72 8.36
C ILE A 158 -13.73 0.78 9.41
N ALA A 159 -13.42 1.29 10.60
CA ALA A 159 -14.36 1.48 11.70
C ALA A 159 -14.14 2.83 12.37
N LYS A 160 -15.22 3.50 12.78
CA LYS A 160 -15.12 4.76 13.53
C LYS A 160 -14.33 4.54 14.83
N ARG A 161 -13.54 5.53 15.19
CA ARG A 161 -12.91 5.59 16.52
C ARG A 161 -14.00 5.64 17.59
N GLN A 162 -13.80 4.90 18.65
CA GLN A 162 -14.64 4.97 19.87
C GLN A 162 -14.23 6.16 20.71
#